data_e56a6fef98784c96b0c9b419e90d17e8
#
_entry.id   e56a6fef98784c96b0c9b419e90d17e8
#
_cell.length_a   1.000
_cell.length_b   1.000
_cell.length_c   1.000
_cell.angle_alpha   90.00
_cell.angle_beta   90.00
_cell.angle_gamma   90.00
#
_symmetry.space_group_name_H-M   'P 1'
#
loop_
_entity.id
_entity.type
_entity.pdbx_description
1 polymer ?
#
loop_
_entity_poly.entity_id
_entity_poly.type
_entity_poly.pdbx_seq_one_letter_code
_entity_poly.pdbx_strand_id
1 'polypeptide(L)'
;MNINSTINEDKVYRHLSNSNKINGIVHISHGMAEHIGRYKWLIKRLNNDGFHVIAIDHRGHGKRINNSLKGYFADKNGWDLVLEDLIILINDTKKEFPNHKQFLIGHSMGSWISLGLIQKGISLDGLVLSGSSMIPISVINTQRIIIRLQMLFFGKKAIGKFLDKITLGQYNKFFKPNRTEKDWISSDDENVDDYIKDPLCGYPVTIGLWDDLSRGMLSVFDRNQYEDLNKSMPVYLISGSKDPVGGNGSGVE
;
A
#
# COMPACT_ATOMS: atom_id res chain seq x y z
N MET A 1 24.59 6.34 -7.82
CA MET A 1 23.84 7.45 -8.44
C MET A 1 23.10 8.17 -7.34
N ASN A 2 23.53 9.38 -6.99
CA ASN A 2 22.80 10.21 -6.02
C ASN A 2 21.54 10.75 -6.69
N ILE A 3 20.42 10.09 -6.47
CA ILE A 3 19.11 10.66 -6.76
C ILE A 3 18.71 11.39 -5.49
N ASN A 4 18.98 12.70 -5.43
CA ASN A 4 18.34 13.57 -4.42
C ASN A 4 16.86 13.70 -4.78
N SER A 5 16.07 12.69 -4.49
CA SER A 5 14.62 12.77 -4.59
C SER A 5 14.09 13.37 -3.29
N THR A 6 14.06 14.69 -3.19
CA THR A 6 13.30 15.38 -2.14
C THR A 6 11.81 15.20 -2.42
N ILE A 7 11.07 14.73 -1.44
CA ILE A 7 9.60 14.71 -1.53
C ILE A 7 9.13 16.14 -1.32
N ASN A 8 8.32 16.66 -2.26
CA ASN A 8 7.75 17.99 -2.11
C ASN A 8 6.83 18.02 -0.88
N GLU A 9 7.01 18.98 0.00
CA GLU A 9 6.24 19.13 1.25
C GLU A 9 4.73 19.22 1.02
N ASP A 10 4.28 19.81 -0.10
CA ASP A 10 2.85 19.88 -0.47
C ASP A 10 2.21 18.49 -0.72
N LYS A 11 3.03 17.46 -0.94
CA LYS A 11 2.59 16.06 -1.11
C LYS A 11 2.57 15.27 0.20
N VAL A 12 3.15 15.79 1.27
CA VAL A 12 3.18 15.13 2.57
C VAL A 12 1.90 15.47 3.34
N TYR A 13 1.28 14.47 3.92
CA TYR A 13 0.19 14.62 4.88
C TYR A 13 0.79 14.65 6.28
N ARG A 14 0.57 15.77 6.99
CA ARG A 14 1.02 15.95 8.37
C ARG A 14 -0.19 16.18 9.27
N HIS A 15 -0.48 15.20 10.10
CA HIS A 15 -1.56 15.27 11.09
C HIS A 15 -0.94 15.12 12.48
N LEU A 16 -0.58 16.26 13.07
CA LEU A 16 0.05 16.30 14.37
C LEU A 16 -1.00 16.17 15.48
N SER A 17 -0.75 15.31 16.46
CA SER A 17 -1.57 15.22 17.67
C SER A 17 -1.35 16.45 18.55
N ASN A 18 -2.43 16.92 19.18
CA ASN A 18 -2.40 17.98 20.19
C ASN A 18 -2.31 17.42 21.62
N SER A 19 -2.02 16.14 21.79
CA SER A 19 -1.85 15.52 23.10
C SER A 19 -0.64 16.10 23.82
N ASN A 20 -0.75 16.26 25.15
CA ASN A 20 0.37 16.69 26.00
C ASN A 20 1.51 15.63 26.03
N LYS A 21 1.20 14.39 25.69
CA LYS A 21 2.16 13.30 25.59
C LYS A 21 2.10 12.69 24.20
N ILE A 22 3.21 12.73 23.48
CA ILE A 22 3.34 12.10 22.17
C ILE A 22 3.91 10.69 22.34
N ASN A 23 3.14 9.68 21.90
CA ASN A 23 3.49 8.27 22.04
C ASN A 23 4.35 7.75 20.88
N GLY A 24 4.41 8.49 19.77
CA GLY A 24 5.21 8.15 18.60
C GLY A 24 4.62 8.72 17.31
N ILE A 25 5.16 8.27 16.21
CA ILE A 25 4.77 8.68 14.86
C ILE A 25 4.33 7.45 14.08
N VAL A 26 3.20 7.57 13.39
CA VAL A 26 2.68 6.51 12.53
C VAL A 26 2.76 6.95 11.07
N HIS A 27 3.39 6.13 10.25
CA HIS A 27 3.34 6.24 8.79
C HIS A 27 2.25 5.32 8.25
N ILE A 28 1.61 5.72 7.15
CA ILE A 28 0.57 4.92 6.49
C ILE A 28 1.00 4.68 5.04
N SER A 29 1.04 3.41 4.66
CA SER A 29 1.21 2.92 3.30
C SER A 29 -0.12 2.36 2.81
N HIS A 30 -0.82 3.11 1.96
CA HIS A 30 -2.18 2.80 1.53
C HIS A 30 -2.24 1.71 0.45
N GLY A 31 -3.44 1.20 0.16
CA GLY A 31 -3.70 0.16 -0.83
C GLY A 31 -3.71 0.67 -2.28
N MET A 32 -3.93 -0.25 -3.22
CA MET A 32 -4.04 0.06 -4.64
C MET A 32 -5.33 0.83 -4.94
N ALA A 33 -5.23 1.81 -5.83
CA ALA A 33 -6.37 2.63 -6.27
C ALA A 33 -7.16 3.25 -5.11
N GLU A 34 -6.43 3.81 -4.14
CA GLU A 34 -6.94 4.61 -3.05
C GLU A 34 -5.90 5.68 -2.66
N HIS A 35 -6.09 6.39 -1.56
CA HIS A 35 -5.19 7.46 -1.11
C HIS A 35 -5.31 7.70 0.40
N ILE A 36 -4.37 8.47 0.98
CA ILE A 36 -4.32 8.77 2.42
C ILE A 36 -5.60 9.43 2.95
N GLY A 37 -6.32 10.17 2.12
CA GLY A 37 -7.59 10.79 2.53
C GLY A 37 -8.66 9.82 3.04
N ARG A 38 -8.59 8.52 2.68
CA ARG A 38 -9.49 7.49 3.19
C ARG A 38 -9.25 7.12 4.65
N TYR A 39 -8.07 7.42 5.15
CA TYR A 39 -7.66 7.05 6.52
C TYR A 39 -8.00 8.12 7.57
N LYS A 40 -8.87 9.10 7.25
CA LYS A 40 -9.24 10.21 8.16
C LYS A 40 -9.71 9.74 9.52
N TRP A 41 -10.55 8.67 9.56
CA TRP A 41 -11.04 8.11 10.81
C TRP A 41 -9.90 7.53 11.65
N LEU A 42 -9.03 6.71 11.04
CA LEU A 42 -7.87 6.11 11.70
C LEU A 42 -6.89 7.19 12.19
N ILE A 43 -6.59 8.16 11.34
CA ILE A 43 -5.72 9.30 11.66
C ILE A 43 -6.25 10.04 12.90
N LYS A 44 -7.57 10.34 12.92
CA LYS A 44 -8.20 10.99 14.08
C LYS A 44 -8.05 10.17 15.36
N ARG A 45 -8.23 8.84 15.29
CA ARG A 45 -8.05 7.95 16.45
C ARG A 45 -6.61 7.96 16.92
N LEU A 46 -5.66 7.79 16.02
CA LEU A 46 -4.23 7.84 16.35
C LEU A 46 -3.82 9.18 16.96
N ASN A 47 -4.33 10.30 16.42
CA ASN A 47 -4.06 11.63 17.00
C ASN A 47 -4.63 11.76 18.41
N ASN A 48 -5.85 11.26 18.68
CA ASN A 48 -6.45 11.27 20.01
C ASN A 48 -5.63 10.44 21.01
N ASP A 49 -5.00 9.35 20.54
CA ASP A 49 -4.14 8.48 21.34
C ASP A 49 -2.69 8.99 21.42
N GLY A 50 -2.42 10.23 20.99
CA GLY A 50 -1.12 10.87 21.10
C GLY A 50 -0.10 10.47 20.03
N PHE A 51 -0.52 9.93 18.90
CA PHE A 51 0.38 9.67 17.78
C PHE A 51 0.30 10.79 16.74
N HIS A 52 1.44 11.27 16.27
CA HIS A 52 1.50 12.02 15.01
C HIS A 52 1.30 11.06 13.85
N VAL A 53 0.66 11.51 12.78
CA VAL A 53 0.57 10.74 11.53
C VAL A 53 1.22 11.53 10.41
N ILE A 54 2.25 10.94 9.78
CA ILE A 54 2.97 11.54 8.66
C ILE A 54 3.00 10.52 7.53
N ALA A 55 2.41 10.89 6.38
CA ALA A 55 2.21 9.95 5.28
C ALA A 55 2.31 10.66 3.92
N ILE A 56 2.48 9.86 2.86
CA ILE A 56 2.39 10.30 1.46
C ILE A 56 1.50 9.34 0.68
N ASP A 57 0.85 9.85 -0.36
CA ASP A 57 0.27 8.97 -1.37
C ASP A 57 1.38 8.27 -2.16
N HIS A 58 1.18 7.02 -2.55
CA HIS A 58 2.08 6.35 -3.46
C HIS A 58 2.08 7.03 -4.85
N ARG A 59 3.15 6.84 -5.61
CA ARG A 59 3.24 7.34 -7.00
C ARG A 59 2.01 6.93 -7.80
N GLY A 60 1.46 7.85 -8.57
CA GLY A 60 0.25 7.63 -9.36
C GLY A 60 -1.07 7.54 -8.57
N HIS A 61 -1.05 7.87 -7.27
CA HIS A 61 -2.21 7.87 -6.39
C HIS A 61 -2.42 9.25 -5.73
N GLY A 62 -3.66 9.57 -5.39
CA GLY A 62 -4.03 10.77 -4.65
C GLY A 62 -3.35 12.04 -5.15
N LYS A 63 -2.68 12.78 -4.27
CA LYS A 63 -1.92 14.01 -4.59
C LYS A 63 -0.73 13.78 -5.53
N ARG A 64 -0.31 12.54 -5.74
CA ARG A 64 0.84 12.17 -6.58
C ARG A 64 0.45 11.59 -7.93
N ILE A 65 -0.81 11.76 -8.34
CA ILE A 65 -1.23 11.52 -9.73
C ILE A 65 -0.60 12.60 -10.59
N ASN A 66 0.23 12.18 -11.56
CA ASN A 66 0.93 13.07 -12.46
C ASN A 66 0.33 12.96 -13.88
N ASN A 67 0.10 14.09 -14.55
CA ASN A 67 -0.46 14.16 -15.91
C ASN A 67 -1.72 13.29 -16.11
N SER A 68 -2.60 13.24 -15.10
CA SER A 68 -3.82 12.41 -15.09
C SER A 68 -3.61 10.90 -15.23
N LEU A 69 -2.37 10.41 -15.16
CA LEU A 69 -2.07 8.98 -15.23
C LEU A 69 -2.19 8.35 -13.85
N LYS A 70 -3.35 7.75 -13.59
CA LYS A 70 -3.66 7.07 -12.33
C LYS A 70 -3.04 5.67 -12.30
N GLY A 71 -2.57 5.26 -11.11
CA GLY A 71 -2.04 3.91 -10.92
C GLY A 71 -0.82 3.61 -11.78
N TYR A 72 0.16 4.52 -11.79
CA TYR A 72 1.43 4.34 -12.48
C TYR A 72 2.59 4.78 -11.60
N PHE A 73 3.52 3.86 -11.31
CA PHE A 73 4.64 4.18 -10.43
C PHE A 73 5.75 4.92 -11.17
N ALA A 74 6.30 4.35 -12.25
CA ALA A 74 7.36 4.97 -13.03
C ALA A 74 7.63 4.24 -14.35
N ASP A 75 8.39 4.88 -15.25
CA ASP A 75 8.84 4.26 -16.50
C ASP A 75 9.81 3.11 -16.26
N LYS A 76 10.65 3.19 -15.21
CA LYS A 76 11.62 2.16 -14.80
C LYS A 76 11.65 2.06 -13.28
N ASN A 77 11.88 0.85 -12.76
CA ASN A 77 12.10 0.57 -11.35
C ASN A 77 11.01 1.12 -10.41
N GLY A 78 9.73 1.05 -10.85
CA GLY A 78 8.63 1.68 -10.11
C GLY A 78 8.48 1.13 -8.69
N TRP A 79 8.69 -0.17 -8.48
CA TRP A 79 8.69 -0.76 -7.15
C TRP A 79 9.76 -0.16 -6.24
N ASP A 80 11.02 -0.12 -6.67
CA ASP A 80 12.12 0.41 -5.86
C ASP A 80 11.91 1.90 -5.56
N LEU A 81 11.41 2.68 -6.53
CA LEU A 81 11.12 4.09 -6.33
C LEU A 81 9.98 4.34 -5.32
N VAL A 82 8.99 3.46 -5.23
CA VAL A 82 7.94 3.57 -4.20
C VAL A 82 8.51 3.26 -2.82
N LEU A 83 9.39 2.26 -2.70
CA LEU A 83 10.09 1.98 -1.45
C LEU A 83 10.97 3.16 -1.03
N GLU A 84 11.74 3.74 -1.97
CA GLU A 84 12.62 4.88 -1.73
C GLU A 84 11.86 6.10 -1.23
N ASP A 85 10.69 6.42 -1.80
CA ASP A 85 9.85 7.51 -1.32
C ASP A 85 9.48 7.35 0.17
N LEU A 86 9.11 6.15 0.60
CA LEU A 86 8.78 5.90 2.01
C LEU A 86 10.02 5.89 2.90
N ILE A 87 11.16 5.39 2.41
CA ILE A 87 12.45 5.44 3.13
C ILE A 87 12.84 6.89 3.41
N ILE A 88 12.73 7.76 2.40
CA ILE A 88 13.01 9.20 2.54
C ILE A 88 12.08 9.82 3.58
N LEU A 89 10.77 9.60 3.43
CA LEU A 89 9.76 10.13 4.37
C LEU A 89 10.08 9.75 5.81
N ILE A 90 10.32 8.45 6.08
CA ILE A 90 10.58 7.92 7.41
C ILE A 90 11.89 8.48 7.97
N ASN A 91 12.95 8.53 7.16
CA ASN A 91 14.25 9.06 7.59
C ASN A 91 14.20 10.55 7.88
N ASP A 92 13.50 11.34 7.08
CA ASP A 92 13.33 12.78 7.33
C ASP A 92 12.47 13.02 8.57
N THR A 93 11.42 12.21 8.76
CA THR A 93 10.62 12.24 9.98
C THR A 93 11.45 11.87 11.22
N LYS A 94 12.39 10.91 11.13
CA LYS A 94 13.31 10.59 12.23
C LYS A 94 14.25 11.73 12.58
N LYS A 95 14.71 12.48 11.59
CA LYS A 95 15.55 13.67 11.83
C LYS A 95 14.74 14.78 12.51
N GLU A 96 13.50 14.97 12.11
CA GLU A 96 12.61 15.98 12.68
C GLU A 96 12.17 15.62 14.11
N PHE A 97 11.94 14.32 14.38
CA PHE A 97 11.45 13.80 15.67
C PHE A 97 12.38 12.71 16.22
N PRO A 98 13.64 13.03 16.57
CA PRO A 98 14.67 12.01 16.85
C PRO A 98 14.38 11.15 18.08
N ASN A 99 13.57 11.64 19.02
CA ASN A 99 13.24 10.94 20.28
C ASN A 99 11.90 10.19 20.25
N HIS A 100 11.25 10.13 19.08
CA HIS A 100 9.94 9.50 18.95
C HIS A 100 10.04 8.16 18.21
N LYS A 101 9.31 7.18 18.72
CA LYS A 101 9.13 5.87 18.06
C LYS A 101 8.45 6.04 16.70
N GLN A 102 8.85 5.21 15.74
CA GLN A 102 8.34 5.23 14.37
C GLN A 102 7.63 3.91 14.06
N PHE A 103 6.35 4.00 13.70
CA PHE A 103 5.52 2.85 13.34
C PHE A 103 5.06 2.98 11.89
N LEU A 104 4.81 1.83 11.25
CA LEU A 104 4.26 1.78 9.89
C LEU A 104 3.00 0.92 9.87
N ILE A 105 1.94 1.45 9.27
CA ILE A 105 0.72 0.71 8.95
C ILE A 105 0.66 0.55 7.43
N GLY A 106 0.70 -0.69 6.95
CA GLY A 106 0.53 -1.02 5.53
C GLY A 106 -0.81 -1.73 5.30
N HIS A 107 -1.60 -1.24 4.34
CA HIS A 107 -2.87 -1.86 3.97
C HIS A 107 -2.82 -2.42 2.55
N SER A 108 -3.27 -3.67 2.35
CA SER A 108 -3.36 -4.33 1.04
C SER A 108 -2.04 -4.23 0.27
N MET A 109 -1.99 -3.62 -0.93
CA MET A 109 -0.76 -3.31 -1.67
C MET A 109 0.28 -2.63 -0.77
N GLY A 110 -0.14 -1.69 0.09
CA GLY A 110 0.73 -1.01 1.05
C GLY A 110 1.36 -1.94 2.08
N SER A 111 0.76 -3.09 2.39
CA SER A 111 1.34 -4.10 3.27
C SER A 111 2.55 -4.78 2.60
N TRP A 112 2.46 -5.10 1.31
CA TRP A 112 3.59 -5.67 0.56
C TRP A 112 4.71 -4.63 0.35
N ILE A 113 4.34 -3.36 0.12
CA ILE A 113 5.31 -2.25 0.08
C ILE A 113 6.02 -2.14 1.43
N SER A 114 5.29 -2.24 2.55
CA SER A 114 5.86 -2.20 3.90
C SER A 114 6.83 -3.37 4.17
N LEU A 115 6.51 -4.58 3.71
CA LEU A 115 7.41 -5.72 3.76
C LEU A 115 8.68 -5.48 2.93
N GLY A 116 8.54 -4.96 1.70
CA GLY A 116 9.69 -4.59 0.88
C GLY A 116 10.57 -3.51 1.53
N LEU A 117 9.96 -2.59 2.28
CA LEU A 117 10.65 -1.53 2.99
C LEU A 117 11.52 -2.07 4.14
N ILE A 118 11.00 -3.00 4.95
CA ILE A 118 11.79 -3.61 6.02
C ILE A 118 12.94 -4.47 5.46
N GLN A 119 12.77 -5.11 4.31
CA GLN A 119 13.86 -5.81 3.62
C GLN A 119 15.00 -4.88 3.17
N LYS A 120 14.73 -3.58 2.99
CA LYS A 120 15.77 -2.56 2.73
C LYS A 120 16.48 -2.07 4.01
N GLY A 121 16.23 -2.71 5.16
CA GLY A 121 16.91 -2.41 6.41
C GLY A 121 16.40 -1.15 7.13
N ILE A 122 15.21 -0.64 6.78
CA ILE A 122 14.64 0.48 7.52
C ILE A 122 14.30 0.04 8.96
N SER A 123 14.77 0.79 9.94
CA SER A 123 14.46 0.50 11.34
C SER A 123 13.13 1.15 11.73
N LEU A 124 12.21 0.35 12.25
CA LEU A 124 10.91 0.75 12.79
C LEU A 124 10.74 0.17 14.19
N ASP A 125 9.92 0.81 15.01
CA ASP A 125 9.56 0.32 16.34
C ASP A 125 8.35 -0.61 16.33
N GLY A 126 7.66 -0.72 15.20
CA GLY A 126 6.58 -1.67 14.98
C GLY A 126 5.95 -1.54 13.60
N LEU A 127 5.37 -2.65 13.14
CA LEU A 127 4.73 -2.78 11.84
C LEU A 127 3.35 -3.39 11.99
N VAL A 128 2.36 -2.78 11.34
CA VAL A 128 1.00 -3.34 11.21
C VAL A 128 0.73 -3.63 9.73
N LEU A 129 0.34 -4.86 9.42
CA LEU A 129 -0.05 -5.31 8.09
C LEU A 129 -1.55 -5.61 8.10
N SER A 130 -2.33 -4.81 7.38
CA SER A 130 -3.78 -4.91 7.31
C SER A 130 -4.23 -5.40 5.93
N GLY A 131 -5.13 -6.39 5.88
CA GLY A 131 -5.61 -6.95 4.61
C GLY A 131 -4.46 -7.47 3.73
N SER A 132 -3.44 -8.02 4.38
CA SER A 132 -2.26 -8.61 3.74
C SER A 132 -2.48 -10.08 3.44
N SER A 133 -1.73 -10.63 2.50
CA SER A 133 -1.72 -12.06 2.21
C SER A 133 -0.40 -12.48 1.56
N MET A 134 -0.05 -13.74 1.72
CA MET A 134 1.00 -14.37 0.94
C MET A 134 0.40 -14.99 -0.32
N ILE A 135 0.88 -14.56 -1.48
CA ILE A 135 0.48 -15.14 -2.77
C ILE A 135 1.55 -16.14 -3.22
N PRO A 136 1.17 -17.38 -3.58
CA PRO A 136 2.13 -18.36 -4.05
C PRO A 136 2.94 -17.85 -5.24
N ILE A 137 4.26 -18.07 -5.23
CA ILE A 137 5.18 -17.60 -6.27
C ILE A 137 4.77 -18.12 -7.66
N SER A 138 4.24 -19.35 -7.75
CA SER A 138 3.72 -19.93 -9.00
C SER A 138 2.56 -19.11 -9.58
N VAL A 139 1.66 -18.60 -8.73
CA VAL A 139 0.53 -17.76 -9.13
C VAL A 139 1.06 -16.40 -9.64
N ILE A 140 1.99 -15.79 -8.91
CA ILE A 140 2.61 -14.53 -9.33
C ILE A 140 3.31 -14.71 -10.69
N ASN A 141 4.08 -15.78 -10.89
CA ASN A 141 4.77 -16.05 -12.14
C ASN A 141 3.79 -16.22 -13.31
N THR A 142 2.68 -16.93 -13.11
CA THR A 142 1.62 -17.07 -14.12
C THR A 142 0.99 -15.72 -14.46
N GLN A 143 0.65 -14.91 -13.46
CA GLN A 143 0.15 -13.56 -13.69
C GLN A 143 1.15 -12.70 -14.47
N ARG A 144 2.44 -12.81 -14.17
CA ARG A 144 3.50 -12.05 -14.88
C ARG A 144 3.59 -12.37 -16.37
N ILE A 145 3.31 -13.61 -16.78
CA ILE A 145 3.24 -13.96 -18.20
C ILE A 145 2.15 -13.13 -18.88
N ILE A 146 0.95 -13.09 -18.29
CA ILE A 146 -0.19 -12.31 -18.81
C ILE A 146 0.13 -10.82 -18.85
N ILE A 147 0.72 -10.30 -17.76
CA ILE A 147 1.12 -8.89 -17.65
C ILE A 147 2.12 -8.53 -18.77
N ARG A 148 3.15 -9.36 -18.99
CA ARG A 148 4.18 -9.11 -20.02
C ARG A 148 3.59 -9.14 -21.43
N LEU A 149 2.68 -10.08 -21.71
CA LEU A 149 1.98 -10.12 -23.01
C LEU A 149 1.16 -8.85 -23.22
N GLN A 150 0.37 -8.42 -22.24
CA GLN A 150 -0.39 -7.17 -22.35
C GLN A 150 0.54 -5.96 -22.50
N MET A 151 1.64 -5.92 -21.77
CA MET A 151 2.62 -4.83 -21.87
C MET A 151 3.27 -4.74 -23.25
N LEU A 152 3.52 -5.90 -23.90
CA LEU A 152 4.04 -5.96 -25.28
C LEU A 152 3.07 -5.36 -26.30
N PHE A 153 1.78 -5.65 -26.17
CA PHE A 153 0.77 -5.17 -27.12
C PHE A 153 0.25 -3.76 -26.85
N PHE A 154 0.14 -3.36 -25.56
CA PHE A 154 -0.53 -2.13 -25.16
C PHE A 154 0.40 -1.11 -24.49
N GLY A 155 1.60 -1.51 -24.08
CA GLY A 155 2.57 -0.68 -23.40
C GLY A 155 2.28 -0.53 -21.88
N LYS A 156 3.27 -0.04 -21.14
CA LYS A 156 3.24 0.10 -19.68
C LYS A 156 2.14 1.06 -19.18
N LYS A 157 1.90 2.14 -19.92
CA LYS A 157 0.99 3.22 -19.50
C LYS A 157 -0.48 2.91 -19.81
N ALA A 158 -0.74 1.85 -20.57
CA ALA A 158 -2.11 1.43 -20.84
C ALA A 158 -2.80 0.94 -19.56
N ILE A 159 -4.10 1.21 -19.48
CA ILE A 159 -4.93 0.81 -18.34
C ILE A 159 -5.17 -0.71 -18.37
N GLY A 160 -4.82 -1.39 -17.28
CA GLY A 160 -4.91 -2.83 -17.12
C GLY A 160 -6.30 -3.35 -16.78
N LYS A 161 -7.36 -2.95 -17.52
CA LYS A 161 -8.75 -3.35 -17.25
C LYS A 161 -8.95 -4.86 -17.20
N PHE A 162 -8.26 -5.60 -18.07
CA PHE A 162 -8.36 -7.06 -18.08
C PHE A 162 -7.72 -7.65 -16.81
N LEU A 163 -6.54 -7.15 -16.40
CA LEU A 163 -5.86 -7.56 -15.17
C LEU A 163 -6.72 -7.27 -13.96
N ASP A 164 -7.30 -6.09 -13.87
CA ASP A 164 -8.23 -5.73 -12.79
C ASP A 164 -9.41 -6.70 -12.73
N LYS A 165 -10.04 -7.01 -13.89
CA LYS A 165 -11.18 -7.92 -13.98
C LYS A 165 -10.87 -9.34 -13.51
N ILE A 166 -9.69 -9.89 -13.86
CA ILE A 166 -9.31 -11.27 -13.49
C ILE A 166 -8.70 -11.37 -12.09
N THR A 167 -8.41 -10.26 -11.43
CA THR A 167 -7.89 -10.17 -10.06
C THR A 167 -8.94 -9.57 -9.13
N LEU A 168 -8.89 -8.28 -8.87
CA LEU A 168 -9.76 -7.58 -7.92
C LEU A 168 -11.26 -7.72 -8.25
N GLY A 169 -11.59 -7.72 -9.54
CA GLY A 169 -12.98 -7.88 -10.01
C GLY A 169 -13.61 -9.24 -9.69
N GLN A 170 -12.81 -10.25 -9.27
CA GLN A 170 -13.36 -11.55 -8.85
C GLN A 170 -13.84 -11.52 -7.41
N TYR A 171 -13.29 -10.67 -6.56
CA TYR A 171 -13.57 -10.67 -5.12
C TYR A 171 -15.03 -10.37 -4.80
N ASN A 172 -15.67 -9.49 -5.57
CA ASN A 172 -17.08 -9.17 -5.35
C ASN A 172 -18.04 -10.35 -5.55
N LYS A 173 -17.60 -11.40 -6.24
CA LYS A 173 -18.42 -12.62 -6.44
C LYS A 173 -18.67 -13.40 -5.15
N PHE A 174 -17.82 -13.23 -4.16
CA PHE A 174 -17.96 -13.91 -2.85
C PHE A 174 -19.06 -13.30 -1.97
N PHE A 175 -19.57 -12.10 -2.35
CA PHE A 175 -20.53 -11.33 -1.56
C PHE A 175 -21.92 -11.25 -2.20
N LYS A 176 -22.27 -12.20 -3.06
CA LYS A 176 -23.60 -12.22 -3.68
C LYS A 176 -24.71 -12.53 -2.66
N PRO A 177 -25.90 -11.87 -2.77
CA PRO A 177 -26.26 -10.85 -3.78
C PRO A 177 -25.54 -9.52 -3.51
N ASN A 178 -24.95 -8.96 -4.55
CA ASN A 178 -24.19 -7.72 -4.43
C ASN A 178 -25.12 -6.50 -4.38
N ARG A 179 -24.84 -5.54 -3.49
CA ARG A 179 -25.45 -4.20 -3.45
C ARG A 179 -24.77 -3.26 -4.47
N THR A 180 -23.43 -3.40 -4.56
CA THR A 180 -22.59 -2.58 -5.44
C THR A 180 -21.53 -3.43 -6.17
N GLU A 181 -20.69 -2.79 -6.96
CA GLU A 181 -19.54 -3.45 -7.61
C GLU A 181 -18.31 -3.62 -6.68
N LYS A 182 -18.39 -3.11 -5.43
CA LYS A 182 -17.26 -3.01 -4.50
C LYS A 182 -17.57 -3.49 -3.09
N ASP A 183 -18.60 -4.31 -2.88
CA ASP A 183 -19.01 -4.79 -1.56
C ASP A 183 -17.93 -5.60 -0.83
N TRP A 184 -16.96 -6.11 -1.57
CA TRP A 184 -15.82 -6.83 -1.00
C TRP A 184 -14.83 -5.94 -0.21
N ILE A 185 -14.93 -4.60 -0.36
CA ILE A 185 -14.02 -3.64 0.29
C ILE A 185 -14.27 -3.53 1.79
N SER A 186 -15.55 -3.54 2.21
CA SER A 186 -15.95 -3.36 3.60
C SER A 186 -17.30 -3.98 3.88
N SER A 187 -17.53 -4.38 5.13
CA SER A 187 -18.86 -4.74 5.63
C SER A 187 -19.69 -3.52 6.03
N ASP A 188 -19.13 -2.32 5.99
CA ASP A 188 -19.79 -1.05 6.27
C ASP A 188 -20.18 -0.40 4.93
N ASP A 189 -21.50 -0.27 4.72
CA ASP A 189 -22.08 0.26 3.49
C ASP A 189 -21.66 1.70 3.20
N GLU A 190 -21.56 2.55 4.22
CA GLU A 190 -21.10 3.94 4.05
C GLU A 190 -19.66 3.99 3.53
N ASN A 191 -18.79 3.11 4.05
CA ASN A 191 -17.40 3.01 3.62
C ASN A 191 -17.28 2.56 2.15
N VAL A 192 -18.15 1.62 1.73
CA VAL A 192 -18.24 1.18 0.32
C VAL A 192 -18.73 2.31 -0.56
N ASP A 193 -19.78 3.02 -0.15
CA ASP A 193 -20.36 4.13 -0.91
C ASP A 193 -19.39 5.29 -1.06
N ASP A 194 -18.67 5.64 -0.01
CA ASP A 194 -17.63 6.67 -0.04
C ASP A 194 -16.49 6.28 -0.98
N TYR A 195 -16.08 4.99 -0.98
CA TYR A 195 -15.07 4.49 -1.91
C TYR A 195 -15.51 4.62 -3.37
N ILE A 196 -16.76 4.31 -3.67
CA ILE A 196 -17.31 4.37 -5.04
C ILE A 196 -17.48 5.82 -5.51
N LYS A 197 -17.89 6.72 -4.60
CA LYS A 197 -18.09 8.15 -4.92
C LYS A 197 -16.77 8.90 -5.10
N ASP A 198 -15.68 8.41 -4.53
CA ASP A 198 -14.38 9.08 -4.61
C ASP A 198 -13.70 8.83 -5.97
N PRO A 199 -13.49 9.87 -6.82
CA PRO A 199 -12.85 9.70 -8.11
C PRO A 199 -11.37 9.29 -8.04
N LEU A 200 -10.78 9.37 -6.84
CA LEU A 200 -9.41 8.93 -6.55
C LEU A 200 -9.34 7.49 -6.02
N CYS A 201 -10.48 6.78 -6.00
CA CYS A 201 -10.60 5.39 -5.56
C CYS A 201 -11.16 4.49 -6.66
N GLY A 202 -10.89 3.20 -6.57
CA GLY A 202 -11.53 2.14 -7.35
C GLY A 202 -11.26 2.12 -8.86
N TYR A 203 -10.37 2.96 -9.35
CA TYR A 203 -10.02 2.98 -10.77
C TYR A 203 -9.08 1.81 -11.14
N PRO A 204 -9.18 1.26 -12.35
CA PRO A 204 -8.22 0.26 -12.81
C PRO A 204 -6.85 0.92 -13.05
N VAL A 205 -5.81 0.30 -12.48
CA VAL A 205 -4.43 0.80 -12.58
C VAL A 205 -3.78 0.41 -13.91
N THR A 206 -2.61 0.96 -14.20
CA THR A 206 -1.86 0.67 -15.42
C THR A 206 -1.26 -0.74 -15.43
N ILE A 207 -0.97 -1.26 -16.62
CA ILE A 207 -0.24 -2.52 -16.78
C ILE A 207 1.15 -2.42 -16.14
N GLY A 208 1.77 -1.23 -16.18
CA GLY A 208 3.06 -0.96 -15.56
C GLY A 208 3.05 -1.11 -14.04
N LEU A 209 1.97 -0.68 -13.36
CA LEU A 209 1.86 -0.88 -11.92
C LEU A 209 1.74 -2.38 -11.59
N TRP A 210 0.93 -3.13 -12.34
CA TRP A 210 0.83 -4.59 -12.17
C TRP A 210 2.20 -5.29 -12.34
N ASP A 211 3.02 -4.86 -13.33
CA ASP A 211 4.38 -5.41 -13.51
C ASP A 211 5.28 -5.06 -12.33
N ASP A 212 5.31 -3.79 -11.91
CA ASP A 212 6.14 -3.33 -10.79
C ASP A 212 5.73 -4.02 -9.48
N LEU A 213 4.43 -4.12 -9.19
CA LEU A 213 3.91 -4.79 -8.01
C LEU A 213 4.24 -6.29 -8.01
N SER A 214 4.01 -6.98 -9.14
CA SER A 214 4.31 -8.42 -9.23
C SER A 214 5.79 -8.74 -9.06
N ARG A 215 6.70 -7.84 -9.48
CA ARG A 215 8.14 -7.96 -9.21
C ARG A 215 8.45 -7.76 -7.73
N GLY A 216 7.83 -6.75 -7.11
CA GLY A 216 7.96 -6.52 -5.68
C GLY A 216 7.49 -7.69 -4.84
N MET A 217 6.35 -8.28 -5.18
CA MET A 217 5.81 -9.45 -4.50
C MET A 217 6.73 -10.67 -4.57
N LEU A 218 7.42 -10.91 -5.71
CA LEU A 218 8.41 -11.97 -5.82
C LEU A 218 9.57 -11.76 -4.85
N SER A 219 10.04 -10.52 -4.67
CA SER A 219 11.07 -10.19 -3.67
C SER A 219 10.54 -10.36 -2.25
N VAL A 220 9.35 -9.83 -1.97
CA VAL A 220 8.73 -9.86 -0.64
C VAL A 220 8.45 -11.27 -0.15
N PHE A 221 8.13 -12.22 -1.04
CA PHE A 221 7.85 -13.60 -0.67
C PHE A 221 9.05 -14.54 -0.81
N ASP A 222 10.23 -14.00 -1.13
CA ASP A 222 11.50 -14.75 -1.04
C ASP A 222 11.99 -14.77 0.41
N ARG A 223 11.97 -15.97 1.02
CA ARG A 223 12.36 -16.16 2.42
C ARG A 223 13.81 -15.75 2.71
N ASN A 224 14.70 -15.83 1.74
CA ASN A 224 16.11 -15.44 1.89
C ASN A 224 16.27 -13.93 2.14
N GLN A 225 15.28 -13.11 1.79
CA GLN A 225 15.31 -11.66 2.02
C GLN A 225 15.01 -11.26 3.49
N TYR A 226 14.76 -12.23 4.37
CA TYR A 226 14.39 -12.00 5.77
C TYR A 226 15.47 -12.44 6.78
N GLU A 227 16.62 -12.90 6.33
CA GLU A 227 17.69 -13.39 7.22
C GLU A 227 18.25 -12.30 8.13
N ASP A 228 18.42 -11.08 7.59
CA ASP A 228 19.02 -9.93 8.28
C ASP A 228 18.00 -9.03 9.00
N LEU A 229 16.73 -9.41 9.05
CA LEU A 229 15.72 -8.59 9.70
C LEU A 229 15.90 -8.51 11.20
N ASN A 230 15.57 -7.34 11.76
CA ASN A 230 15.45 -7.16 13.20
C ASN A 230 14.30 -8.03 13.75
N LYS A 231 14.64 -9.20 14.28
CA LYS A 231 13.68 -10.18 14.82
C LYS A 231 12.96 -9.70 16.09
N SER A 232 13.40 -8.60 16.70
CA SER A 232 12.75 -8.00 17.88
C SER A 232 11.69 -6.96 17.53
N MET A 233 11.57 -6.56 16.26
CA MET A 233 10.54 -5.61 15.84
C MET A 233 9.15 -6.29 15.91
N PRO A 234 8.19 -5.75 16.67
CA PRO A 234 6.85 -6.30 16.72
C PRO A 234 6.13 -6.11 15.38
N VAL A 235 5.53 -7.20 14.89
CA VAL A 235 4.70 -7.20 13.68
C VAL A 235 3.30 -7.67 14.06
N TYR A 236 2.31 -6.89 13.70
CA TYR A 236 0.89 -7.21 13.92
C TYR A 236 0.17 -7.38 12.59
N LEU A 237 -0.48 -8.54 12.39
CA LEU A 237 -1.27 -8.84 11.21
C LEU A 237 -2.76 -8.73 11.54
N ILE A 238 -3.49 -7.99 10.71
CA ILE A 238 -4.94 -7.81 10.80
C ILE A 238 -5.57 -8.19 9.46
N SER A 239 -6.57 -9.05 9.48
CA SER A 239 -7.39 -9.39 8.31
C SER A 239 -8.83 -9.56 8.71
N GLY A 240 -9.75 -9.21 7.83
CA GLY A 240 -11.17 -9.54 8.00
C GLY A 240 -11.39 -11.05 7.82
N SER A 241 -12.24 -11.65 8.64
CA SER A 241 -12.58 -13.08 8.53
C SER A 241 -13.25 -13.47 7.20
N LYS A 242 -13.70 -12.49 6.44
CA LYS A 242 -14.30 -12.64 5.10
C LYS A 242 -13.49 -11.91 4.01
N ASP A 243 -12.26 -11.50 4.31
CA ASP A 243 -11.41 -10.81 3.33
C ASP A 243 -10.93 -11.78 2.25
N PRO A 244 -11.38 -11.62 0.97
CA PRO A 244 -11.02 -12.54 -0.09
C PRO A 244 -9.55 -12.38 -0.52
N VAL A 245 -8.92 -11.24 -0.26
CA VAL A 245 -7.48 -11.01 -0.51
C VAL A 245 -6.64 -11.94 0.34
N GLY A 246 -7.00 -12.07 1.62
CA GLY A 246 -6.36 -12.96 2.57
C GLY A 246 -6.90 -14.38 2.57
N GLY A 247 -7.66 -14.81 1.55
CA GLY A 247 -8.24 -16.16 1.50
C GLY A 247 -9.15 -16.46 2.70
N ASN A 248 -9.93 -15.47 3.15
CA ASN A 248 -10.78 -15.53 4.34
C ASN A 248 -9.98 -15.81 5.63
N GLY A 249 -8.79 -15.23 5.75
CA GLY A 249 -7.90 -15.35 6.90
C GLY A 249 -6.77 -16.37 6.73
N SER A 250 -6.91 -17.36 5.84
CA SER A 250 -5.87 -18.40 5.64
C SER A 250 -4.55 -17.89 5.04
N GLY A 251 -4.55 -16.73 4.42
CA GLY A 251 -3.36 -16.13 3.81
C GLY A 251 -2.52 -15.27 4.77
N VAL A 252 -2.93 -15.17 6.05
CA VAL A 252 -2.21 -14.43 7.12
C VAL A 252 -1.74 -15.35 8.25
N GLU A 253 -2.05 -16.64 8.18
CA GLU A 253 -1.51 -17.72 9.02
C GLU A 253 -0.17 -18.21 8.43
#